data_df99222e937f95469de2e0aa845c76f1
#
_entry.id   df99222e937f95469de2e0aa845c76f1
#
_cell.length_a   1.000
_cell.length_b   1.000
_cell.length_c   1.000
_cell.angle_alpha   90.00
_cell.angle_beta   90.00
_cell.angle_gamma   90.00
#
_symmetry.space_group_name_H-M   'P 1'
#
loop_
_entity.id
_entity.type
_entity.pdbx_description
1 polymer ?
#
loop_
_entity_poly.entity_id
_entity_poly.type
_entity_poly.pdbx_seq_one_letter_code
_entity_poly.pdbx_strand_id
1 'polypeptide(L)'
;QGAFEETQFTHPAFVARVNYNGVKKFKGLRVGASFYYNQPSKNSSKPLRNQGEKYPLTIVTADAQYKSPNNNLIARGNIVYGHLGNSNALTKVNNNSSSASGYPNSTVAETAVSYAAEVGYNVGSFFSRKAPRIYPFVRYEYYNPMQSVEKGSNKLADRRLQKSVITAGLNYYALPNLVVKADYAHRIVGKGDYNSQNMVSVGIAYIGWFLSR
;
A
#
# COMPACT_ATOMS: atom_id res chain seq x y z
N GLN A 1 7.08 -25.67 -0.71
CA GLN A 1 7.90 -25.13 -1.83
C GLN A 1 9.10 -24.48 -1.23
N GLY A 2 10.32 -24.95 -1.56
CA GLY A 2 11.56 -24.42 -1.03
C GLY A 2 11.94 -23.10 -1.69
N ALA A 3 12.64 -22.22 -0.98
CA ALA A 3 13.09 -20.90 -1.45
C ALA A 3 14.05 -20.97 -2.67
N PHE A 4 14.46 -22.17 -3.09
CA PHE A 4 15.41 -22.43 -4.17
C PHE A 4 14.86 -23.40 -5.22
N GLU A 5 13.53 -23.52 -5.36
CA GLU A 5 12.94 -24.25 -6.49
C GLU A 5 13.31 -23.59 -7.82
N GLU A 6 13.45 -24.41 -8.87
CA GLU A 6 13.79 -23.96 -10.22
C GLU A 6 12.99 -22.75 -10.64
N THR A 7 13.64 -21.62 -10.74
CA THR A 7 13.05 -20.36 -11.25
C THR A 7 12.91 -20.47 -12.76
N GLN A 8 11.72 -20.78 -13.23
CA GLN A 8 11.41 -20.73 -14.65
C GLN A 8 11.25 -19.26 -15.10
N PHE A 9 12.36 -18.53 -15.14
CA PHE A 9 12.37 -17.14 -15.55
C PHE A 9 12.36 -17.06 -17.09
N THR A 10 11.19 -16.89 -17.69
CA THR A 10 11.04 -16.78 -19.15
C THR A 10 10.65 -15.36 -19.59
N HIS A 11 10.07 -14.55 -18.69
CA HIS A 11 9.61 -13.21 -19.01
C HIS A 11 9.97 -12.23 -17.90
N PRO A 12 10.75 -11.18 -18.21
CA PRO A 12 11.12 -10.17 -17.25
C PRO A 12 9.93 -9.27 -16.88
N ALA A 13 9.95 -8.72 -15.67
CA ALA A 13 9.11 -7.61 -15.29
C ALA A 13 9.73 -6.29 -15.76
N PHE A 14 8.90 -5.35 -16.17
CA PHE A 14 9.31 -3.99 -16.43
C PHE A 14 8.88 -3.09 -15.27
N VAL A 15 9.83 -2.31 -14.75
CA VAL A 15 9.60 -1.36 -13.66
C VAL A 15 10.19 -0.02 -14.04
N ALA A 16 9.41 1.04 -13.89
CA ALA A 16 9.87 2.40 -14.07
C ALA A 16 9.37 3.30 -12.93
N ARG A 17 10.19 4.23 -12.48
CA ARG A 17 9.80 5.26 -11.51
C ARG A 17 10.42 6.60 -11.86
N VAL A 18 9.61 7.64 -11.75
CA VAL A 18 10.03 9.02 -11.91
C VAL A 18 9.71 9.78 -10.62
N ASN A 19 10.67 10.54 -10.10
CA ASN A 19 10.48 11.42 -8.96
C ASN A 19 10.87 12.86 -9.36
N TYR A 20 10.07 13.82 -8.95
CA TYR A 20 10.31 15.22 -9.19
C TYR A 20 10.30 16.01 -7.87
N ASN A 21 11.43 16.66 -7.55
CA ASN A 21 11.65 17.39 -6.29
C ASN A 21 11.78 18.91 -6.51
N GLY A 22 11.52 19.38 -7.73
CA GLY A 22 11.88 20.73 -8.17
C GLY A 22 10.71 21.68 -8.37
N VAL A 23 9.59 21.50 -7.70
CA VAL A 23 8.43 22.41 -7.85
C VAL A 23 8.77 23.78 -7.26
N LYS A 24 9.27 24.69 -8.10
CA LYS A 24 9.78 26.02 -7.68
C LYS A 24 8.78 26.83 -6.86
N LYS A 25 7.48 26.74 -7.20
CA LYS A 25 6.40 27.46 -6.51
C LYS A 25 6.06 26.84 -5.14
N PHE A 26 6.33 25.55 -4.96
CA PHE A 26 6.04 24.81 -3.73
C PHE A 26 7.29 24.16 -3.17
N LYS A 27 8.16 24.99 -2.56
CA LYS A 27 9.38 24.50 -1.88
C LYS A 27 9.01 23.43 -0.86
N GLY A 28 9.63 22.24 -0.98
CA GLY A 28 9.36 21.11 -0.11
C GLY A 28 8.33 20.10 -0.65
N LEU A 29 7.74 20.33 -1.85
CA LEU A 29 6.91 19.37 -2.53
C LEU A 29 7.77 18.39 -3.34
N ARG A 30 7.52 17.10 -3.13
CA ARG A 30 8.04 15.98 -3.93
C ARG A 30 6.86 15.21 -4.50
N VAL A 31 6.94 14.84 -5.76
CA VAL A 31 5.95 13.99 -6.42
C VAL A 31 6.66 12.83 -7.08
N GLY A 32 6.00 11.68 -7.11
CA GLY A 32 6.52 10.49 -7.75
C GLY A 32 5.43 9.74 -8.48
N ALA A 33 5.81 9.02 -9.53
CA ALA A 33 4.96 8.08 -10.22
C ALA A 33 5.76 6.84 -10.57
N SER A 34 5.14 5.66 -10.48
CA SER A 34 5.76 4.42 -10.92
C SER A 34 4.81 3.55 -11.73
N PHE A 35 5.42 2.76 -12.57
CA PHE A 35 4.76 1.80 -13.44
C PHE A 35 5.44 0.45 -13.29
N TYR A 36 4.64 -0.60 -13.16
CA TYR A 36 5.06 -1.99 -13.18
C TYR A 36 4.23 -2.77 -14.19
N TYR A 37 4.88 -3.59 -14.98
CA TYR A 37 4.25 -4.51 -15.90
C TYR A 37 4.93 -5.88 -15.86
N ASN A 38 4.13 -6.95 -15.80
CA ASN A 38 4.62 -8.32 -15.86
C ASN A 38 3.56 -9.25 -16.49
N GLN A 39 3.99 -10.40 -16.96
CA GLN A 39 3.13 -11.53 -17.32
C GLN A 39 3.50 -12.74 -16.44
N PRO A 40 3.02 -12.79 -15.19
CA PRO A 40 3.44 -13.80 -14.21
C PRO A 40 3.11 -15.23 -14.64
N SER A 41 2.07 -15.44 -15.44
CA SER A 41 1.70 -16.75 -15.99
C SER A 41 2.80 -17.38 -16.85
N LYS A 42 3.65 -16.57 -17.46
CA LYS A 42 4.79 -17.05 -18.24
C LYS A 42 5.90 -17.64 -17.39
N ASN A 43 5.94 -17.24 -16.11
CA ASN A 43 6.89 -17.69 -15.11
C ASN A 43 6.24 -18.62 -14.06
N SER A 44 5.02 -19.07 -14.31
CA SER A 44 4.25 -19.89 -13.37
C SER A 44 4.32 -21.37 -13.69
N SER A 45 3.72 -22.16 -12.81
CA SER A 45 3.62 -23.63 -12.93
C SER A 45 2.96 -24.10 -14.24
N LYS A 46 3.22 -25.34 -14.62
CA LYS A 46 2.76 -25.96 -15.88
C LYS A 46 1.28 -25.69 -16.26
N PRO A 47 0.28 -25.77 -15.35
CA PRO A 47 -1.10 -25.56 -15.73
C PRO A 47 -1.42 -24.18 -16.33
N LEU A 48 -0.87 -23.11 -15.75
CA LEU A 48 -1.07 -21.75 -16.26
C LEU A 48 -0.32 -21.50 -17.57
N ARG A 49 0.89 -22.04 -17.70
CA ARG A 49 1.73 -21.88 -18.89
C ARG A 49 1.17 -22.59 -20.11
N ASN A 50 0.56 -23.74 -19.93
CA ASN A 50 0.05 -24.56 -21.04
C ASN A 50 -1.32 -24.13 -21.57
N GLN A 51 -2.01 -23.19 -20.90
CA GLN A 51 -3.32 -22.70 -21.37
C GLN A 51 -3.24 -21.66 -22.49
N GLY A 52 -2.04 -21.27 -22.90
CA GLY A 52 -1.85 -20.30 -24.00
C GLY A 52 -2.31 -18.86 -23.69
N GLU A 53 -3.01 -18.66 -22.60
CA GLU A 53 -3.54 -17.36 -22.22
C GLU A 53 -2.49 -16.46 -21.59
N LYS A 54 -2.68 -15.15 -21.73
CA LYS A 54 -1.82 -14.12 -21.16
C LYS A 54 -2.55 -13.50 -19.98
N TYR A 55 -1.87 -13.36 -18.86
CA TYR A 55 -2.40 -12.73 -17.63
C TYR A 55 -1.53 -11.50 -17.31
N PRO A 56 -1.64 -10.41 -18.11
CA PRO A 56 -0.82 -9.23 -17.88
C PRO A 56 -1.22 -8.57 -16.55
N LEU A 57 -0.22 -8.32 -15.70
CA LEU A 57 -0.35 -7.56 -14.48
C LEU A 57 0.27 -6.18 -14.69
N THR A 58 -0.54 -5.14 -14.52
CA THR A 58 -0.13 -3.75 -14.57
C THR A 58 -0.39 -3.09 -13.22
N ILE A 59 0.60 -2.39 -12.67
CA ILE A 59 0.44 -1.59 -11.45
C ILE A 59 0.93 -0.18 -11.73
N VAL A 60 0.10 0.80 -11.41
CA VAL A 60 0.43 2.22 -11.50
C VAL A 60 0.35 2.84 -10.12
N THR A 61 1.34 3.65 -9.76
CA THR A 61 1.32 4.38 -8.49
C THR A 61 1.61 5.87 -8.72
N ALA A 62 1.01 6.70 -7.89
CA ALA A 62 1.42 8.09 -7.75
C ALA A 62 1.53 8.44 -6.27
N ASP A 63 2.50 9.26 -5.92
CA ASP A 63 2.71 9.72 -4.56
C ASP A 63 3.12 11.20 -4.54
N ALA A 64 2.78 11.87 -3.44
CA ALA A 64 3.19 13.23 -3.17
C ALA A 64 3.54 13.37 -1.69
N GLN A 65 4.58 14.13 -1.42
CA GLN A 65 4.97 14.53 -0.09
C GLN A 65 5.26 16.01 -0.07
N TYR A 66 4.66 16.72 0.86
CA TYR A 66 4.95 18.11 1.14
C TYR A 66 5.52 18.24 2.54
N LYS A 67 6.60 18.99 2.65
CA LYS A 67 7.21 19.39 3.91
C LYS A 67 7.49 20.89 3.84
N SER A 68 6.79 21.66 4.68
CA SER A 68 6.98 23.12 4.68
C SER A 68 8.41 23.50 4.99
N PRO A 69 8.92 24.66 4.49
CA PRO A 69 10.30 25.08 4.70
C PRO A 69 10.71 25.20 6.18
N ASN A 70 9.77 25.55 7.05
CA ASN A 70 9.97 25.60 8.50
C ASN A 70 9.75 24.25 9.20
N ASN A 71 9.48 23.18 8.45
CA ASN A 71 9.19 21.83 8.94
C ASN A 71 7.97 21.74 9.87
N ASN A 72 7.07 22.72 9.88
CA ASN A 72 5.90 22.68 10.75
C ASN A 72 4.76 21.88 10.14
N LEU A 73 4.56 21.94 8.82
CA LEU A 73 3.53 21.16 8.14
C LEU A 73 4.18 20.01 7.36
N ILE A 74 3.65 18.81 7.55
CA ILE A 74 3.98 17.63 6.77
C ILE A 74 2.66 17.08 6.23
N ALA A 75 2.59 16.89 4.91
CA ALA A 75 1.48 16.22 4.26
C ALA A 75 2.02 15.19 3.28
N ARG A 76 1.37 14.04 3.18
CA ARG A 76 1.73 13.00 2.22
C ARG A 76 0.49 12.25 1.76
N GLY A 77 0.55 11.77 0.55
CA GLY A 77 -0.51 10.95 -0.01
C GLY A 77 0.03 10.05 -1.11
N ASN A 78 -0.65 8.96 -1.33
CA ASN A 78 -0.33 8.02 -2.40
C ASN A 78 -1.59 7.35 -2.92
N ILE A 79 -1.54 6.90 -4.16
CA ILE A 79 -2.54 6.06 -4.78
C ILE A 79 -1.84 4.91 -5.52
N VAL A 80 -2.42 3.72 -5.42
CA VAL A 80 -1.97 2.53 -6.14
C VAL A 80 -3.18 1.94 -6.86
N TYR A 81 -3.03 1.65 -8.13
CA TYR A 81 -4.00 0.95 -8.95
C TYR A 81 -3.34 -0.25 -9.61
N GLY A 82 -3.94 -1.42 -9.43
CA GLY A 82 -3.51 -2.67 -10.07
C GLY A 82 -4.60 -3.21 -10.99
N HIS A 83 -4.20 -3.72 -12.14
CA HIS A 83 -5.07 -4.39 -13.10
C HIS A 83 -4.45 -5.71 -13.54
N LEU A 84 -5.25 -6.78 -13.50
CA LEU A 84 -4.89 -8.12 -13.95
C LEU A 84 -5.82 -8.53 -15.10
N GLY A 85 -5.28 -8.64 -16.30
CA GLY A 85 -6.03 -9.13 -17.46
C GLY A 85 -6.34 -10.63 -17.35
N ASN A 86 -7.47 -11.04 -17.96
CA ASN A 86 -7.95 -12.43 -17.97
C ASN A 86 -8.12 -13.05 -16.58
N SER A 87 -8.49 -12.27 -15.60
CA SER A 87 -8.64 -12.71 -14.21
C SER A 87 -9.74 -13.78 -14.05
N ASN A 88 -10.75 -13.78 -14.93
CA ASN A 88 -11.80 -14.80 -14.94
C ASN A 88 -11.27 -16.18 -15.36
N ALA A 89 -10.40 -16.24 -16.35
CA ALA A 89 -9.73 -17.48 -16.74
C ALA A 89 -8.86 -18.01 -15.59
N LEU A 90 -8.14 -17.13 -14.90
CA LEU A 90 -7.35 -17.48 -13.72
C LEU A 90 -8.23 -17.97 -12.57
N THR A 91 -9.40 -17.38 -12.38
CA THR A 91 -10.41 -17.83 -11.41
C THR A 91 -10.87 -19.26 -11.73
N LYS A 92 -11.12 -19.59 -13.00
CA LYS A 92 -11.51 -20.94 -13.43
C LYS A 92 -10.41 -21.97 -13.13
N VAL A 93 -9.14 -21.64 -13.43
CA VAL A 93 -8.00 -22.49 -13.10
C VAL A 93 -7.91 -22.72 -11.60
N ASN A 94 -8.06 -21.66 -10.79
CA ASN A 94 -8.01 -21.74 -9.35
C ASN A 94 -9.15 -22.58 -8.75
N ASN A 95 -10.36 -22.52 -9.34
CA ASN A 95 -11.49 -23.32 -8.93
C ASN A 95 -11.33 -24.83 -9.27
N ASN A 96 -10.56 -25.13 -10.32
CA ASN A 96 -10.28 -26.51 -10.75
C ASN A 96 -9.00 -27.08 -10.10
N SER A 97 -8.24 -26.27 -9.38
CA SER A 97 -7.05 -26.73 -8.69
C SER A 97 -7.42 -27.55 -7.46
N SER A 98 -6.75 -28.69 -7.27
CA SER A 98 -6.85 -29.49 -6.06
C SER A 98 -6.39 -28.69 -4.83
N SER A 99 -6.72 -29.16 -3.64
CA SER A 99 -6.45 -28.55 -2.32
C SER A 99 -5.00 -28.15 -2.01
N ALA A 100 -4.08 -28.35 -2.93
CA ALA A 100 -2.67 -27.92 -2.83
C ALA A 100 -2.46 -26.38 -3.01
N SER A 101 -3.47 -25.65 -3.50
CA SER A 101 -3.47 -24.18 -3.54
C SER A 101 -3.86 -23.66 -2.16
N GLY A 102 -3.10 -22.73 -1.61
CA GLY A 102 -3.39 -22.09 -0.31
C GLY A 102 -4.73 -21.36 -0.26
N TYR A 103 -5.37 -21.11 -1.40
CA TYR A 103 -6.69 -20.47 -1.54
C TYR A 103 -7.52 -21.17 -2.63
N PRO A 104 -7.91 -22.44 -2.43
CA PRO A 104 -8.73 -23.13 -3.41
C PRO A 104 -10.10 -22.45 -3.55
N ASN A 105 -10.66 -22.46 -4.76
CA ASN A 105 -11.97 -21.87 -5.08
C ASN A 105 -12.12 -20.37 -4.83
N SER A 106 -11.04 -19.61 -4.69
CA SER A 106 -11.10 -18.16 -4.56
C SER A 106 -11.24 -17.47 -5.91
N THR A 107 -12.03 -16.40 -5.94
CA THR A 107 -12.14 -15.53 -7.10
C THR A 107 -10.91 -14.63 -7.18
N VAL A 108 -10.36 -14.47 -8.38
CA VAL A 108 -9.24 -13.58 -8.63
C VAL A 108 -9.77 -12.23 -9.06
N ALA A 109 -9.27 -11.17 -8.43
CA ALA A 109 -9.64 -9.81 -8.76
C ALA A 109 -9.11 -9.40 -10.14
N GLU A 110 -9.90 -8.61 -10.87
CA GLU A 110 -9.45 -7.89 -12.06
C GLU A 110 -8.70 -6.62 -11.68
N THR A 111 -9.25 -5.85 -10.73
CA THR A 111 -8.63 -4.61 -10.28
C THR A 111 -8.49 -4.56 -8.77
N ALA A 112 -7.43 -3.90 -8.33
CA ALA A 112 -7.16 -3.56 -6.94
C ALA A 112 -6.83 -2.08 -6.82
N VAL A 113 -7.24 -1.45 -5.73
CA VAL A 113 -6.98 -0.03 -5.48
C VAL A 113 -6.62 0.20 -4.02
N SER A 114 -5.66 1.08 -3.79
CA SER A 114 -5.43 1.65 -2.47
C SER A 114 -5.03 3.11 -2.58
N TYR A 115 -5.40 3.90 -1.58
CA TYR A 115 -4.93 5.27 -1.43
C TYR A 115 -4.86 5.65 0.03
N ALA A 116 -3.95 6.57 0.33
CA ALA A 116 -3.78 7.12 1.66
C ALA A 116 -3.45 8.60 1.60
N ALA A 117 -3.89 9.32 2.61
CA ALA A 117 -3.52 10.72 2.84
C ALA A 117 -3.25 10.94 4.33
N GLU A 118 -2.20 11.67 4.64
CA GLU A 118 -1.80 12.01 6.01
C GLU A 118 -1.40 13.47 6.07
N VAL A 119 -1.78 14.14 7.15
CA VAL A 119 -1.34 15.48 7.47
C VAL A 119 -0.99 15.57 8.96
N GLY A 120 0.12 16.23 9.26
CA GLY A 120 0.57 16.52 10.61
C GLY A 120 1.14 17.92 10.72
N TYR A 121 0.95 18.57 11.86
CA TYR A 121 1.44 19.91 12.12
C TYR A 121 2.21 19.99 13.44
N ASN A 122 3.37 20.65 13.44
CA ASN A 122 4.20 20.84 14.61
C ASN A 122 3.61 21.91 15.54
N VAL A 123 2.81 21.51 16.51
CA VAL A 123 2.20 22.41 17.48
C VAL A 123 3.22 22.94 18.50
N GLY A 124 4.37 22.29 18.68
CA GLY A 124 5.46 22.78 19.51
C GLY A 124 5.97 24.14 19.06
N SER A 125 5.87 24.45 17.76
CA SER A 125 6.28 25.73 17.19
C SER A 125 5.50 26.95 17.70
N PHE A 126 4.31 26.73 18.26
CA PHE A 126 3.50 27.81 18.86
C PHE A 126 4.05 28.26 20.23
N PHE A 127 4.78 27.41 20.92
CA PHE A 127 5.30 27.73 22.25
C PHE A 127 6.68 28.40 22.19
N SER A 128 7.61 27.83 21.43
CA SER A 128 8.96 28.38 21.29
C SER A 128 9.70 27.71 20.11
N ARG A 129 10.69 28.42 19.52
CA ARG A 129 11.61 27.84 18.54
C ARG A 129 12.47 26.68 19.13
N LYS A 130 12.67 26.67 20.45
CA LYS A 130 13.42 25.62 21.17
C LYS A 130 12.53 24.52 21.73
N ALA A 131 11.20 24.64 21.61
CA ALA A 131 10.27 23.61 22.08
C ALA A 131 10.48 22.30 21.31
N PRO A 132 10.29 21.17 21.97
CA PRO A 132 10.31 19.87 21.30
C PRO A 132 9.26 19.84 20.20
N ARG A 133 9.55 19.12 19.11
CA ARG A 133 8.61 18.98 18.00
C ARG A 133 7.52 18.02 18.39
N ILE A 134 6.29 18.47 18.29
CA ILE A 134 5.08 17.69 18.62
C ILE A 134 4.17 17.76 17.40
N TYR A 135 3.97 16.62 16.74
CA TYR A 135 3.12 16.50 15.55
C TYR A 135 1.87 15.68 15.84
N PRO A 136 0.75 16.29 16.25
CA PRO A 136 -0.54 15.67 16.01
C PRO A 136 -0.71 15.44 14.50
N PHE A 137 -1.29 14.30 14.16
CA PHE A 137 -1.55 13.94 12.77
C PHE A 137 -2.88 13.21 12.62
N VAL A 138 -3.43 13.29 11.42
CA VAL A 138 -4.57 12.48 10.99
C VAL A 138 -4.18 11.82 9.67
N ARG A 139 -4.56 10.54 9.54
CA ARG A 139 -4.37 9.73 8.34
C ARG A 139 -5.67 9.04 7.96
N TYR A 140 -5.95 9.03 6.69
CA TYR A 140 -6.98 8.19 6.10
C TYR A 140 -6.35 7.22 5.11
N GLU A 141 -6.73 5.95 5.19
CA GLU A 141 -6.26 4.88 4.32
C GLU A 141 -7.46 4.10 3.80
N TYR A 142 -7.48 3.85 2.52
CA TYR A 142 -8.42 2.96 1.88
C TYR A 142 -7.66 1.93 1.07
N TYR A 143 -8.07 0.67 1.14
CA TYR A 143 -7.57 -0.36 0.26
C TYR A 143 -8.66 -1.40 -0.04
N ASN A 144 -8.70 -1.81 -1.29
CA ASN A 144 -9.57 -2.84 -1.77
C ASN A 144 -8.79 -3.72 -2.77
N PRO A 145 -8.31 -4.90 -2.35
CA PRO A 145 -7.58 -5.81 -3.22
C PRO A 145 -8.48 -6.51 -4.25
N MET A 146 -9.81 -6.36 -4.14
CA MET A 146 -10.80 -6.88 -5.07
C MET A 146 -11.81 -5.77 -5.41
N GLN A 147 -11.33 -4.72 -6.08
CA GLN A 147 -12.17 -3.59 -6.46
C GLN A 147 -13.20 -3.98 -7.53
N SER A 148 -12.78 -4.80 -8.51
CA SER A 148 -13.66 -5.41 -9.50
C SER A 148 -13.24 -6.85 -9.78
N VAL A 149 -14.18 -7.59 -10.36
CA VAL A 149 -13.96 -8.88 -11.01
C VAL A 149 -14.33 -8.74 -12.48
N GLU A 150 -13.67 -9.50 -13.33
CA GLU A 150 -13.89 -9.44 -14.78
C GLU A 150 -15.32 -9.80 -15.17
N LYS A 151 -15.86 -9.11 -16.17
CA LYS A 151 -17.19 -9.38 -16.73
C LYS A 151 -17.31 -10.83 -17.17
N GLY A 152 -18.43 -11.48 -16.85
CA GLY A 152 -18.64 -12.90 -17.11
C GLY A 152 -18.13 -13.81 -15.99
N SER A 153 -17.59 -13.27 -14.91
CA SER A 153 -17.40 -14.02 -13.67
C SER A 153 -18.76 -14.30 -13.01
N ASN A 154 -18.97 -15.54 -12.57
CA ASN A 154 -20.17 -15.91 -11.81
C ASN A 154 -20.15 -15.43 -10.35
N LYS A 155 -19.09 -14.76 -9.95
CA LYS A 155 -18.90 -14.25 -8.58
C LYS A 155 -18.73 -12.74 -8.59
N LEU A 156 -19.23 -12.09 -7.56
CA LEU A 156 -19.10 -10.66 -7.33
C LEU A 156 -17.82 -10.39 -6.51
N ALA A 157 -17.35 -9.14 -6.60
CA ALA A 157 -16.26 -8.65 -5.75
C ALA A 157 -16.60 -8.79 -4.26
N ASP A 158 -15.68 -9.33 -3.47
CA ASP A 158 -15.91 -9.55 -2.04
C ASP A 158 -15.63 -8.28 -1.24
N ARG A 159 -16.69 -7.60 -0.83
CA ARG A 159 -16.62 -6.38 -0.03
C ARG A 159 -16.03 -6.57 1.38
N ARG A 160 -15.89 -7.81 1.86
CA ARG A 160 -15.18 -8.09 3.13
C ARG A 160 -13.68 -7.77 3.03
N LEU A 161 -13.14 -7.70 1.83
CA LEU A 161 -11.75 -7.34 1.57
C LEU A 161 -11.51 -5.82 1.54
N GLN A 162 -12.58 -5.05 1.30
CA GLN A 162 -12.52 -3.59 1.32
C GLN A 162 -12.33 -3.07 2.73
N LYS A 163 -11.36 -2.19 2.94
CA LYS A 163 -11.09 -1.61 4.27
C LYS A 163 -10.80 -0.11 4.17
N SER A 164 -11.36 0.61 5.13
CA SER A 164 -11.07 2.03 5.38
C SER A 164 -10.51 2.15 6.80
N VAL A 165 -9.46 2.94 6.98
CA VAL A 165 -8.84 3.18 8.28
C VAL A 165 -8.68 4.68 8.48
N ILE A 166 -9.19 5.19 9.59
CA ILE A 166 -8.94 6.55 10.04
C ILE A 166 -8.03 6.44 11.26
N THR A 167 -6.87 7.08 11.19
CA THR A 167 -5.91 7.11 12.29
C THR A 167 -5.70 8.55 12.74
N ALA A 168 -5.76 8.80 14.05
CA ALA A 168 -5.34 10.05 14.65
C ALA A 168 -4.27 9.76 15.71
N GLY A 169 -3.23 10.56 15.75
CA GLY A 169 -2.11 10.26 16.63
C GLY A 169 -1.21 11.46 16.91
N LEU A 170 -0.18 11.21 17.70
CA LEU A 170 0.80 12.16 18.13
C LEU A 170 2.20 11.59 17.98
N ASN A 171 3.10 12.35 17.35
CA ASN A 171 4.53 12.08 17.33
C ASN A 171 5.26 13.13 18.17
N TYR A 172 5.84 12.73 19.29
CA TYR A 172 6.63 13.56 20.19
C TYR A 172 8.12 13.30 19.98
N TYR A 173 8.85 14.29 19.49
CA TYR A 173 10.29 14.20 19.31
C TYR A 173 11.00 14.69 20.56
N ALA A 174 11.29 13.76 21.48
CA ALA A 174 12.07 14.06 22.68
C ALA A 174 13.49 14.52 22.34
N LEU A 175 14.08 13.97 21.30
CA LEU A 175 15.36 14.35 20.70
C LEU A 175 15.19 14.44 19.17
N PRO A 176 16.12 15.08 18.46
CA PRO A 176 16.06 15.17 16.99
C PRO A 176 15.92 13.82 16.27
N ASN A 177 16.45 12.76 16.87
CA ASN A 177 16.51 11.39 16.35
C ASN A 177 15.70 10.38 17.16
N LEU A 178 15.00 10.80 18.23
CA LEU A 178 14.16 9.95 19.06
C LEU A 178 12.72 10.44 19.04
N VAL A 179 11.80 9.61 18.61
CA VAL A 179 10.37 9.91 18.58
C VAL A 179 9.57 8.89 19.38
N VAL A 180 8.71 9.37 20.24
CA VAL A 180 7.64 8.61 20.90
C VAL A 180 6.37 8.83 20.09
N LYS A 181 5.66 7.75 19.78
CA LYS A 181 4.44 7.77 18.96
C LYS A 181 3.30 7.17 19.75
N ALA A 182 2.14 7.77 19.66
CA ALA A 182 0.89 7.19 20.12
C ALA A 182 -0.19 7.48 19.09
N ASP A 183 -0.99 6.48 18.75
CA ASP A 183 -2.07 6.63 17.80
C ASP A 183 -3.27 5.75 18.16
N TYR A 184 -4.42 6.19 17.66
CA TYR A 184 -5.67 5.47 17.66
C TYR A 184 -6.13 5.31 16.21
N ALA A 185 -6.45 4.10 15.83
CA ALA A 185 -6.96 3.75 14.51
C ALA A 185 -8.34 3.11 14.61
N HIS A 186 -9.27 3.61 13.79
CA HIS A 186 -10.58 3.03 13.58
C HIS A 186 -10.64 2.42 12.17
N ARG A 187 -10.78 1.10 12.10
CA ARG A 187 -10.85 0.33 10.85
C ARG A 187 -12.27 -0.10 10.60
N ILE A 188 -12.74 0.13 9.38
CA ILE A 188 -14.06 -0.29 8.88
C ILE A 188 -13.84 -1.24 7.70
N VAL A 189 -14.52 -2.37 7.73
CA VAL A 189 -14.57 -3.38 6.65
C VAL A 189 -15.87 -3.23 5.88
N GLY A 190 -15.85 -3.34 4.56
CA GLY A 190 -16.99 -3.04 3.70
C GLY A 190 -18.21 -3.95 3.87
N LYS A 191 -18.07 -5.13 4.50
CA LYS A 191 -19.15 -6.06 4.81
C LYS A 191 -18.75 -7.03 5.93
N GLY A 192 -19.72 -7.45 6.75
CA GLY A 192 -19.57 -8.44 7.82
C GLY A 192 -20.17 -7.96 9.13
N ASP A 193 -20.46 -8.88 10.05
CA ASP A 193 -21.11 -8.58 11.34
C ASP A 193 -20.17 -7.83 12.29
N TYR A 194 -18.88 -8.14 12.25
CA TYR A 194 -17.82 -7.44 13.00
C TYR A 194 -16.98 -6.57 12.06
N ASN A 195 -17.64 -5.60 11.43
CA ASN A 195 -17.06 -4.81 10.36
C ASN A 195 -16.25 -3.60 10.83
N SER A 196 -16.12 -3.37 12.13
CA SER A 196 -15.28 -2.30 12.68
C SER A 196 -14.35 -2.81 13.77
N GLN A 197 -13.18 -2.21 13.85
CA GLN A 197 -12.17 -2.54 14.87
C GLN A 197 -11.42 -1.28 15.27
N ASN A 198 -11.25 -1.12 16.59
CA ASN A 198 -10.45 -0.05 17.18
C ASN A 198 -9.09 -0.61 17.59
N MET A 199 -8.05 0.17 17.38
CA MET A 199 -6.68 -0.18 17.76
C MET A 199 -5.98 1.03 18.35
N VAL A 200 -5.28 0.82 19.46
CA VAL A 200 -4.38 1.80 20.09
C VAL A 200 -2.96 1.29 19.94
N SER A 201 -2.06 2.14 19.50
CA SER A 201 -0.64 1.82 19.35
C SER A 201 0.22 2.83 20.09
N VAL A 202 1.27 2.34 20.73
CA VAL A 202 2.34 3.16 21.30
C VAL A 202 3.66 2.59 20.87
N GLY A 203 4.58 3.45 20.48
CA GLY A 203 5.89 3.02 19.99
C GLY A 203 6.97 4.07 20.21
N ILE A 204 8.21 3.61 20.21
CA ILE A 204 9.40 4.45 20.25
C ILE A 204 10.24 4.10 19.02
N ALA A 205 10.70 5.13 18.30
CA ALA A 205 11.61 4.95 17.17
C ALA A 205 12.84 5.85 17.35
N TYR A 206 14.00 5.25 17.12
CA TYR A 206 15.29 5.92 17.14
C TYR A 206 15.96 5.78 15.77
N ILE A 207 16.53 6.88 15.25
CA ILE A 207 17.28 6.89 14.00
C ILE A 207 18.72 7.32 14.34
N GLY A 208 19.66 6.37 14.26
CA GLY A 208 21.07 6.60 14.56
C GLY A 208 21.79 5.34 14.99
N TRP A 209 23.07 5.47 15.32
CA TRP A 209 23.88 4.41 15.89
C TRP A 209 23.86 4.52 17.41
N PHE A 210 23.56 3.42 18.10
CA PHE A 210 23.62 3.37 19.58
C PHE A 210 25.06 3.42 20.13
N LEU A 211 26.04 3.09 19.28
CA LEU A 211 27.45 3.10 19.61
C LEU A 211 28.19 3.96 18.59
N SER A 212 28.22 5.27 18.81
CA SER A 212 29.25 6.12 18.20
C SER A 212 30.49 6.12 19.11
N ARG A 213 31.58 5.55 18.62
CA ARG A 213 32.90 5.79 19.21
C ARG A 213 33.36 7.18 18.87
#